data_b7146831a951abdbb05835da27a9ca2b
#
_entry.id   b7146831a951abdbb05835da27a9ca2b
#
_cell.length_a   1.000
_cell.length_b   1.000
_cell.length_c   1.000
_cell.angle_alpha   90.00
_cell.angle_beta   90.00
_cell.angle_gamma   90.00
#
_symmetry.space_group_name_H-M   'P 1'
#
loop_
_entity.id
_entity.type
_entity.pdbx_description
1 polymer ?
#
loop_
_entity_poly.entity_id
_entity_poly.type
_entity_poly.pdbx_seq_one_letter_code
_entity_poly.pdbx_strand_id
1 'polypeptide(L)'
;MHQEQNITHTLNTQPIPMVKPHAEFPLGFLWGGATAANQCEGAWDKDEKGPSIQDVLPRGGFNPRTATPTPDNLKLEGIDFYHRYPEDIALLAEMGFKVFRFSIAWSRIFPHGDETEPNEAGLAFYDRLLDELEKYGIEPLVTISHYETPLHLAEKYNGWVSRKLISFYERYCRVLFERYGHRVKYWLTFNEINSVLHVPFMSGGINTPKEQLTEQQLYQAIHHELVASARATRLARELAPDARIGCMILAMPTYPLTPSPDDALAALHAEQANYMFGDVHVRGAYPGYFMRQLADKGVQLEITEQDRQDLKNTVDFVSFSYYMSTCASGSPARGEREAGNVLGGVSNPHLSASEWGWQIDPVGLRIVLNQYWDRWQKPLFIVENGLGARDELVEANGELTVLDDYRIEYLRAHLLQVREAIADGVQLLGYTTWGCIDMISASTAQMSKRYGFVYVDRSDDGSGTLARYRKMSFDWYRRVIASNGAEL
;
A
#
# COMPACT_ATOMS: atom_id res chain seq x y z
N MET A 1 64.48 36.44 -4.47
CA MET A 1 63.77 36.28 -3.17
C MET A 1 62.29 35.95 -3.48
N HIS A 2 61.98 34.69 -3.53
CA HIS A 2 60.61 34.22 -3.66
C HIS A 2 60.08 33.91 -2.23
N GLN A 3 59.02 34.60 -1.80
CA GLN A 3 58.31 34.30 -0.57
C GLN A 3 57.36 33.15 -0.84
N GLU A 4 57.61 32.02 -0.23
CA GLU A 4 56.61 30.92 -0.11
C GLU A 4 55.55 31.31 0.92
N GLN A 5 54.32 31.47 0.43
CA GLN A 5 53.16 31.58 1.30
C GLN A 5 52.73 30.18 1.75
N ASN A 6 53.01 29.85 3.00
CA ASN A 6 52.46 28.67 3.68
C ASN A 6 50.95 28.84 3.92
N ILE A 7 50.12 28.20 3.11
CA ILE A 7 48.69 28.08 3.36
C ILE A 7 48.48 26.89 4.33
N THR A 8 48.35 27.16 5.60
CA THR A 8 47.90 26.19 6.59
C THR A 8 46.41 26.02 6.46
N HIS A 9 45.95 24.94 5.80
CA HIS A 9 44.59 24.49 5.87
C HIS A 9 44.32 23.88 7.26
N THR A 10 43.69 24.64 8.14
CA THR A 10 43.06 24.11 9.36
C THR A 10 41.86 23.29 8.94
N LEU A 11 41.98 21.97 8.93
CA LEU A 11 40.87 21.04 8.84
C LEU A 11 39.98 21.26 10.09
N ASN A 12 38.82 21.83 9.86
CA ASN A 12 37.80 22.00 10.87
C ASN A 12 37.18 20.61 11.14
N THR A 13 37.83 19.81 11.97
CA THR A 13 37.32 18.50 12.43
C THR A 13 36.28 18.72 13.49
N GLN A 14 35.04 19.03 13.09
CA GLN A 14 33.91 18.81 13.97
C GLN A 14 33.79 17.30 14.22
N PRO A 15 33.67 16.84 15.46
CA PRO A 15 33.48 15.42 15.73
C PRO A 15 32.22 14.95 15.04
N ILE A 16 32.34 13.92 14.20
CA ILE A 16 31.20 13.21 13.64
C ILE A 16 30.37 12.75 14.83
N PRO A 17 29.06 13.10 14.91
CA PRO A 17 28.24 12.65 16.03
C PRO A 17 28.33 11.13 16.11
N MET A 18 28.76 10.59 17.23
CA MET A 18 28.72 9.15 17.46
C MET A 18 27.26 8.71 17.35
N VAL A 19 26.94 7.92 16.34
CA VAL A 19 25.65 7.24 16.23
C VAL A 19 25.49 6.40 17.48
N LYS A 20 24.40 6.61 18.22
CA LYS A 20 24.10 5.79 19.39
C LYS A 20 24.06 4.32 18.97
N PRO A 21 24.64 3.39 19.72
CA PRO A 21 24.76 1.98 19.32
C PRO A 21 23.42 1.24 19.18
N HIS A 22 22.30 1.85 19.62
CA HIS A 22 20.94 1.35 19.40
C HIS A 22 20.05 2.54 19.08
N ALA A 23 19.57 2.61 17.82
CA ALA A 23 18.56 3.58 17.46
C ALA A 23 17.25 3.25 18.18
N GLU A 24 16.61 4.29 18.69
CA GLU A 24 15.24 4.22 19.22
C GLU A 24 14.29 4.69 18.13
N PHE A 25 13.07 4.19 18.12
CA PHE A 25 12.03 4.75 17.26
C PHE A 25 11.78 6.21 17.67
N PRO A 26 11.53 7.12 16.71
CA PRO A 26 11.31 8.53 17.01
C PRO A 26 10.14 8.73 17.98
N LEU A 27 10.23 9.77 18.80
CA LEU A 27 9.07 10.21 19.58
C LEU A 27 7.94 10.61 18.61
N GLY A 28 6.73 10.16 18.88
CA GLY A 28 5.58 10.40 18.00
C GLY A 28 5.54 9.49 16.76
N PHE A 29 6.32 8.41 16.76
CA PHE A 29 6.24 7.39 15.69
C PHE A 29 4.83 6.82 15.60
N LEU A 30 4.30 6.77 14.38
CA LEU A 30 2.92 6.36 14.11
C LEU A 30 2.82 4.84 13.99
N TRP A 31 2.60 4.19 15.14
CA TRP A 31 2.33 2.77 15.23
C TRP A 31 0.87 2.47 14.92
N GLY A 32 0.60 1.47 14.08
CA GLY A 32 -0.78 1.08 13.82
C GLY A 32 -0.94 -0.10 12.89
N GLY A 33 -2.04 -0.12 12.18
CA GLY A 33 -2.40 -1.15 11.23
C GLY A 33 -3.26 -0.61 10.10
N ALA A 34 -3.48 -1.44 9.10
CA ALA A 34 -4.12 -1.08 7.85
C ALA A 34 -5.22 -2.08 7.46
N THR A 35 -6.27 -1.57 6.83
CA THR A 35 -7.32 -2.33 6.14
C THR A 35 -7.63 -1.72 4.78
N ALA A 36 -8.42 -2.43 3.97
CA ALA A 36 -9.00 -1.91 2.74
C ALA A 36 -10.51 -2.13 2.75
N ALA A 37 -11.27 -1.11 2.32
CA ALA A 37 -12.72 -1.12 2.34
C ALA A 37 -13.31 -2.36 1.68
N ASN A 38 -12.87 -2.69 0.46
CA ASN A 38 -13.35 -3.85 -0.29
C ASN A 38 -13.10 -5.21 0.37
N GLN A 39 -12.15 -5.29 1.30
CA GLN A 39 -11.77 -6.55 1.95
C GLN A 39 -12.44 -6.73 3.31
N CYS A 40 -12.92 -5.64 3.94
CA CYS A 40 -13.45 -5.69 5.29
C CYS A 40 -14.88 -5.17 5.45
N GLU A 41 -15.29 -4.12 4.73
CA GLU A 41 -16.56 -3.44 4.99
C GLU A 41 -17.78 -4.34 4.81
N GLY A 42 -17.87 -5.03 3.68
CA GLY A 42 -19.12 -5.66 3.26
C GLY A 42 -20.19 -4.61 2.90
N ALA A 43 -21.46 -4.91 3.16
CA ALA A 43 -22.57 -3.99 2.87
C ALA A 43 -22.48 -3.42 1.43
N TRP A 44 -22.14 -4.27 0.48
CA TRP A 44 -21.79 -3.91 -0.89
C TRP A 44 -22.94 -3.25 -1.66
N ASP A 45 -24.18 -3.54 -1.28
CA ASP A 45 -25.44 -3.07 -1.89
C ASP A 45 -26.24 -2.14 -0.96
N LYS A 46 -25.67 -1.70 0.17
CA LYS A 46 -26.36 -0.85 1.16
C LYS A 46 -26.10 0.63 0.88
N ASP A 47 -27.08 1.45 1.30
CA ASP A 47 -26.97 2.91 1.27
C ASP A 47 -26.58 3.44 -0.12
N GLU A 48 -27.21 2.86 -1.17
CA GLU A 48 -27.02 3.23 -2.58
C GLU A 48 -25.58 3.05 -3.10
N LYS A 49 -24.74 2.26 -2.43
CA LYS A 49 -23.42 1.93 -2.95
C LYS A 49 -23.52 1.21 -4.30
N GLY A 50 -22.78 1.68 -5.29
CA GLY A 50 -22.64 1.00 -6.57
C GLY A 50 -21.63 -0.16 -6.52
N PRO A 51 -21.69 -1.08 -7.48
CA PRO A 51 -20.68 -2.12 -7.61
C PRO A 51 -19.30 -1.55 -7.92
N SER A 52 -18.27 -2.10 -7.33
CA SER A 52 -16.87 -1.89 -7.67
C SER A 52 -16.31 -3.06 -8.49
N ILE A 53 -15.13 -2.87 -9.07
CA ILE A 53 -14.40 -3.97 -9.73
C ILE A 53 -14.10 -5.14 -8.79
N GLN A 54 -14.04 -4.92 -7.48
CA GLN A 54 -13.82 -5.97 -6.49
C GLN A 54 -15.03 -6.88 -6.32
N ASP A 55 -16.22 -6.34 -6.52
CA ASP A 55 -17.48 -7.08 -6.35
C ASP A 55 -17.68 -8.16 -7.43
N VAL A 56 -16.92 -8.08 -8.52
CA VAL A 56 -16.89 -9.07 -9.61
C VAL A 56 -15.61 -9.94 -9.64
N LEU A 57 -14.83 -9.95 -8.57
CA LEU A 57 -13.62 -10.77 -8.41
C LEU A 57 -13.78 -11.79 -7.28
N PRO A 58 -14.66 -12.80 -7.43
CA PRO A 58 -14.98 -13.76 -6.35
C PRO A 58 -13.79 -14.67 -5.96
N ARG A 59 -12.77 -14.77 -6.81
CA ARG A 59 -11.55 -15.59 -6.57
C ARG A 59 -10.29 -14.75 -6.49
N GLY A 60 -10.43 -13.44 -6.27
CA GLY A 60 -9.31 -12.51 -6.14
C GLY A 60 -8.73 -12.01 -7.46
N GLY A 61 -7.79 -11.07 -7.35
CA GLY A 61 -7.30 -10.24 -8.45
C GLY A 61 -6.54 -10.96 -9.56
N PHE A 62 -6.03 -12.17 -9.31
CA PHE A 62 -5.30 -12.96 -10.32
C PHE A 62 -6.21 -13.89 -11.14
N ASN A 63 -7.49 -13.93 -10.83
CA ASN A 63 -8.46 -14.80 -11.48
C ASN A 63 -9.42 -14.00 -12.38
N PRO A 64 -10.04 -14.66 -13.37
CA PRO A 64 -11.05 -14.01 -14.22
C PRO A 64 -12.21 -13.44 -13.39
N ARG A 65 -12.68 -12.26 -13.80
CA ARG A 65 -13.87 -11.64 -13.23
C ARG A 65 -15.16 -12.33 -13.67
N THR A 66 -16.22 -12.15 -12.88
CA THR A 66 -17.60 -12.45 -13.26
C THR A 66 -18.23 -11.24 -13.96
N ALA A 67 -19.35 -11.43 -14.66
CA ALA A 67 -20.07 -10.32 -15.28
C ALA A 67 -20.78 -9.43 -14.26
N THR A 68 -21.26 -10.03 -13.18
CA THR A 68 -21.98 -9.37 -12.07
C THR A 68 -21.48 -9.94 -10.75
N PRO A 69 -21.72 -9.25 -9.62
CA PRO A 69 -21.43 -9.81 -8.31
C PRO A 69 -22.12 -11.15 -8.10
N THR A 70 -21.41 -12.11 -7.52
CA THR A 70 -21.90 -13.48 -7.27
C THR A 70 -21.78 -13.83 -5.78
N PRO A 71 -22.71 -14.65 -5.22
CA PRO A 71 -22.74 -14.93 -3.78
C PRO A 71 -21.48 -15.62 -3.21
N ASP A 72 -20.66 -16.22 -4.06
CA ASP A 72 -19.41 -16.85 -3.67
C ASP A 72 -18.27 -15.83 -3.47
N ASN A 73 -18.51 -14.55 -3.73
CA ASN A 73 -17.55 -13.50 -3.42
C ASN A 73 -17.64 -13.07 -1.95
N LEU A 74 -16.74 -13.56 -1.13
CA LEU A 74 -16.72 -13.26 0.32
C LEU A 74 -16.60 -11.75 0.62
N LYS A 75 -16.06 -10.96 -0.31
CA LYS A 75 -15.91 -9.51 -0.14
C LYS A 75 -17.25 -8.77 -0.10
N LEU A 76 -18.33 -9.35 -0.65
CA LEU A 76 -19.67 -8.73 -0.61
C LEU A 76 -20.18 -8.54 0.83
N GLU A 77 -19.83 -9.45 1.73
CA GLU A 77 -20.10 -9.33 3.17
C GLU A 77 -18.87 -8.86 3.96
N GLY A 78 -17.65 -9.12 3.45
CA GLY A 78 -16.39 -8.80 4.12
C GLY A 78 -16.32 -9.47 5.50
N ILE A 79 -15.95 -8.71 6.50
CA ILE A 79 -16.05 -9.07 7.91
C ILE A 79 -17.13 -8.26 8.64
N ASP A 80 -18.05 -7.69 7.86
CA ASP A 80 -19.11 -6.80 8.33
C ASP A 80 -18.59 -5.57 9.09
N PHE A 81 -17.44 -5.06 8.69
CA PHE A 81 -16.85 -3.86 9.28
C PHE A 81 -17.79 -2.65 9.18
N TYR A 82 -18.60 -2.57 8.12
CA TYR A 82 -19.58 -1.49 7.92
C TYR A 82 -20.51 -1.32 9.13
N HIS A 83 -20.93 -2.40 9.79
CA HIS A 83 -21.77 -2.35 10.99
C HIS A 83 -20.96 -2.50 12.30
N ARG A 84 -19.82 -3.18 12.25
CA ARG A 84 -19.01 -3.53 13.44
C ARG A 84 -17.80 -2.63 13.68
N TYR A 85 -17.58 -1.57 12.88
CA TYR A 85 -16.44 -0.68 13.04
C TYR A 85 -16.26 -0.16 14.49
N PRO A 86 -17.32 0.12 15.30
CA PRO A 86 -17.10 0.57 16.67
C PRO A 86 -16.44 -0.50 17.56
N GLU A 87 -16.80 -1.77 17.39
CA GLU A 87 -16.17 -2.90 18.07
C GLU A 87 -14.71 -3.05 17.63
N ASP A 88 -14.48 -3.01 16.33
CA ASP A 88 -13.17 -3.19 15.74
C ASP A 88 -12.22 -2.04 16.13
N ILE A 89 -12.66 -0.79 16.07
CA ILE A 89 -11.86 0.38 16.47
C ILE A 89 -11.56 0.35 17.98
N ALA A 90 -12.50 -0.12 18.81
CA ALA A 90 -12.24 -0.29 20.24
C ALA A 90 -11.11 -1.29 20.51
N LEU A 91 -11.02 -2.38 19.74
CA LEU A 91 -9.90 -3.34 19.81
C LEU A 91 -8.57 -2.72 19.38
N LEU A 92 -8.58 -1.90 18.33
CA LEU A 92 -7.37 -1.16 17.90
C LEU A 92 -6.93 -0.15 18.96
N ALA A 93 -7.87 0.54 19.58
CA ALA A 93 -7.59 1.46 20.69
C ALA A 93 -7.01 0.74 21.92
N GLU A 94 -7.56 -0.43 22.27
CA GLU A 94 -7.00 -1.29 23.34
C GLU A 94 -5.57 -1.70 23.04
N MET A 95 -5.25 -1.97 21.78
CA MET A 95 -3.88 -2.28 21.33
C MET A 95 -2.96 -1.05 21.38
N GLY A 96 -3.52 0.14 21.51
CA GLY A 96 -2.78 1.40 21.65
C GLY A 96 -2.42 2.06 20.32
N PHE A 97 -3.13 1.75 19.23
CA PHE A 97 -2.90 2.34 17.92
C PHE A 97 -2.78 3.86 17.97
N LYS A 98 -1.78 4.40 17.29
CA LYS A 98 -1.59 5.84 17.08
C LYS A 98 -2.14 6.27 15.72
N VAL A 99 -2.18 5.35 14.76
CA VAL A 99 -2.70 5.58 13.42
C VAL A 99 -3.48 4.34 12.95
N PHE A 100 -4.57 4.58 12.23
CA PHE A 100 -5.30 3.52 11.53
C PHE A 100 -5.42 3.90 10.06
N ARG A 101 -4.88 3.04 9.18
CA ARG A 101 -5.03 3.20 7.75
C ARG A 101 -6.25 2.44 7.26
N PHE A 102 -7.14 3.14 6.59
CA PHE A 102 -8.29 2.56 5.91
C PHE A 102 -8.49 3.23 4.55
N SER A 103 -9.32 2.66 3.71
CA SER A 103 -9.66 3.26 2.42
C SER A 103 -11.13 3.68 2.36
N ILE A 104 -11.42 4.62 1.48
CA ILE A 104 -12.79 5.03 1.16
C ILE A 104 -13.19 4.34 -0.15
N ALA A 105 -14.31 3.62 -0.12
CA ALA A 105 -14.86 2.99 -1.32
C ALA A 105 -15.42 4.06 -2.25
N TRP A 106 -14.78 4.26 -3.41
CA TRP A 106 -15.21 5.27 -4.40
C TRP A 106 -16.67 5.09 -4.80
N SER A 107 -17.10 3.85 -5.06
CA SER A 107 -18.49 3.55 -5.45
C SER A 107 -19.51 3.71 -4.31
N ARG A 108 -19.09 3.95 -3.07
CA ARG A 108 -19.96 4.35 -1.97
C ARG A 108 -20.27 5.85 -2.01
N ILE A 109 -19.32 6.64 -2.54
CA ILE A 109 -19.43 8.09 -2.66
C ILE A 109 -20.03 8.50 -4.02
N PHE A 110 -19.61 7.83 -5.10
CA PHE A 110 -20.15 7.98 -6.44
C PHE A 110 -20.44 6.59 -7.01
N PRO A 111 -21.69 6.11 -6.92
CA PRO A 111 -22.05 4.74 -7.24
C PRO A 111 -21.64 4.25 -8.63
N HIS A 112 -21.71 5.11 -9.64
CA HIS A 112 -21.21 4.86 -11.00
C HIS A 112 -19.84 5.48 -11.27
N GLY A 113 -19.44 6.48 -10.48
CA GLY A 113 -18.17 7.20 -10.60
C GLY A 113 -18.21 8.41 -11.54
N ASP A 114 -19.19 8.53 -12.41
CA ASP A 114 -19.34 9.63 -13.39
C ASP A 114 -20.49 10.60 -13.06
N GLU A 115 -21.16 10.44 -11.92
CA GLU A 115 -22.17 11.37 -11.43
C GLU A 115 -21.58 12.74 -11.09
N THR A 116 -22.43 13.76 -11.02
CA THR A 116 -22.06 15.12 -10.60
C THR A 116 -22.21 15.33 -9.09
N GLU A 117 -23.15 14.64 -8.46
CA GLU A 117 -23.46 14.75 -7.04
C GLU A 117 -23.06 13.49 -6.29
N PRO A 118 -22.47 13.63 -5.09
CA PRO A 118 -22.07 12.48 -4.28
C PRO A 118 -23.28 11.87 -3.55
N ASN A 119 -23.14 10.60 -3.19
CA ASN A 119 -24.07 9.90 -2.31
C ASN A 119 -23.81 10.30 -0.84
N GLU A 120 -24.76 11.04 -0.24
CA GLU A 120 -24.64 11.52 1.13
C GLU A 120 -24.62 10.38 2.17
N ALA A 121 -25.31 9.28 1.93
CA ALA A 121 -25.30 8.14 2.84
C ALA A 121 -23.91 7.50 2.93
N GLY A 122 -23.20 7.43 1.81
CA GLY A 122 -21.80 6.98 1.78
C GLY A 122 -20.87 7.93 2.54
N LEU A 123 -21.03 9.24 2.35
CA LEU A 123 -20.26 10.24 3.11
C LEU A 123 -20.52 10.13 4.61
N ALA A 124 -21.79 10.00 5.01
CA ALA A 124 -22.17 9.89 6.41
C ALA A 124 -21.60 8.65 7.11
N PHE A 125 -21.36 7.55 6.37
CA PHE A 125 -20.69 6.37 6.93
C PHE A 125 -19.26 6.72 7.36
N TYR A 126 -18.49 7.38 6.50
CA TYR A 126 -17.10 7.74 6.84
C TYR A 126 -17.03 8.87 7.88
N ASP A 127 -18.03 9.76 7.99
CA ASP A 127 -18.14 10.67 9.13
C ASP A 127 -18.19 9.90 10.45
N ARG A 128 -19.08 8.90 10.54
CA ARG A 128 -19.21 8.06 11.75
C ARG A 128 -17.93 7.27 12.05
N LEU A 129 -17.24 6.77 11.02
CA LEU A 129 -15.96 6.07 11.18
C LEU A 129 -14.90 7.01 11.76
N LEU A 130 -14.81 8.23 11.25
CA LEU A 130 -13.89 9.25 11.75
C LEU A 130 -14.25 9.69 13.17
N ASP A 131 -15.55 9.83 13.50
CA ASP A 131 -16.00 10.12 14.87
C ASP A 131 -15.51 9.05 15.86
N GLU A 132 -15.57 7.78 15.47
CA GLU A 132 -15.12 6.68 16.33
C GLU A 132 -13.59 6.69 16.51
N LEU A 133 -12.80 6.99 15.47
CA LEU A 133 -11.35 7.14 15.58
C LEU A 133 -10.96 8.32 16.48
N GLU A 134 -11.64 9.45 16.32
CA GLU A 134 -11.40 10.67 17.09
C GLU A 134 -11.67 10.44 18.59
N LYS A 135 -12.71 9.69 18.94
CA LYS A 135 -13.05 9.29 20.31
C LYS A 135 -11.87 8.63 21.04
N TYR A 136 -11.03 7.89 20.34
CA TYR A 136 -9.86 7.20 20.89
C TYR A 136 -8.54 7.91 20.60
N GLY A 137 -8.55 9.04 19.89
CA GLY A 137 -7.34 9.77 19.52
C GLY A 137 -6.46 8.99 18.54
N ILE A 138 -7.06 8.17 17.67
CA ILE A 138 -6.36 7.43 16.61
C ILE A 138 -6.34 8.30 15.35
N GLU A 139 -5.13 8.62 14.86
CA GLU A 139 -4.95 9.40 13.64
C GLU A 139 -5.44 8.62 12.42
N PRO A 140 -6.32 9.16 11.57
CA PRO A 140 -6.70 8.53 10.32
C PRO A 140 -5.61 8.71 9.26
N LEU A 141 -5.27 7.62 8.56
CA LEU A 141 -4.48 7.60 7.33
C LEU A 141 -5.38 7.05 6.22
N VAL A 142 -5.83 7.91 5.32
CA VAL A 142 -6.86 7.55 4.34
C VAL A 142 -6.27 7.26 2.97
N THR A 143 -6.56 6.08 2.44
CA THR A 143 -6.31 5.75 1.04
C THR A 143 -7.55 6.11 0.21
N ILE A 144 -7.39 7.01 -0.76
CA ILE A 144 -8.50 7.50 -1.60
C ILE A 144 -9.00 6.42 -2.54
N SER A 145 -8.09 5.69 -3.20
CA SER A 145 -8.44 4.58 -4.07
C SER A 145 -7.60 3.34 -3.74
N HIS A 146 -8.26 2.30 -3.22
CA HIS A 146 -7.61 1.03 -2.87
C HIS A 146 -8.23 -0.12 -3.70
N TYR A 147 -7.88 -0.16 -4.99
CA TYR A 147 -8.37 -1.19 -5.92
C TYR A 147 -9.91 -1.22 -6.08
N GLU A 148 -10.57 -0.10 -5.90
CA GLU A 148 -12.03 0.00 -5.91
C GLU A 148 -12.59 0.98 -6.95
N THR A 149 -12.07 0.96 -8.16
CA THR A 149 -12.70 1.69 -9.27
C THR A 149 -14.17 1.25 -9.42
N PRO A 150 -15.14 2.17 -9.50
CA PRO A 150 -16.52 1.82 -9.80
C PRO A 150 -16.62 0.96 -11.06
N LEU A 151 -17.38 -0.14 -10.98
CA LEU A 151 -17.48 -1.11 -12.09
C LEU A 151 -17.98 -0.45 -13.39
N HIS A 152 -18.90 0.50 -13.27
CA HIS A 152 -19.39 1.27 -14.39
C HIS A 152 -18.27 2.02 -15.15
N LEU A 153 -17.28 2.56 -14.45
CA LEU A 153 -16.14 3.22 -15.09
C LEU A 153 -15.24 2.22 -15.84
N ALA A 154 -15.09 1.01 -15.31
CA ALA A 154 -14.38 -0.05 -16.00
C ALA A 154 -15.11 -0.48 -17.27
N GLU A 155 -16.42 -0.69 -17.20
CA GLU A 155 -17.22 -1.18 -18.32
C GLU A 155 -17.47 -0.13 -19.40
N LYS A 156 -17.83 1.08 -19.02
CA LYS A 156 -18.16 2.16 -19.95
C LYS A 156 -16.94 2.86 -20.56
N TYR A 157 -15.88 3.01 -19.78
CA TYR A 157 -14.72 3.82 -20.16
C TYR A 157 -13.42 3.02 -20.30
N ASN A 158 -13.45 1.71 -20.02
CA ASN A 158 -12.24 0.88 -19.95
C ASN A 158 -11.27 1.34 -18.86
N GLY A 159 -11.81 1.79 -17.72
CA GLY A 159 -11.02 2.24 -16.59
C GLY A 159 -10.03 3.36 -16.96
N TRP A 160 -8.84 3.30 -16.38
CA TRP A 160 -7.82 4.33 -16.53
C TRP A 160 -7.23 4.47 -17.95
N VAL A 161 -7.56 3.58 -18.88
CA VAL A 161 -7.25 3.81 -20.32
C VAL A 161 -7.93 5.09 -20.81
N SER A 162 -9.11 5.42 -20.28
CA SER A 162 -9.80 6.65 -20.63
C SER A 162 -9.30 7.84 -19.80
N ARG A 163 -8.88 8.89 -20.49
CA ARG A 163 -8.50 10.16 -19.86
C ARG A 163 -9.62 10.79 -19.01
N LYS A 164 -10.89 10.46 -19.29
CA LYS A 164 -12.04 10.99 -18.54
C LYS A 164 -11.98 10.64 -17.05
N LEU A 165 -11.35 9.54 -16.68
CA LEU A 165 -11.21 9.15 -15.28
C LEU A 165 -10.43 10.18 -14.45
N ILE A 166 -9.54 10.95 -15.06
CA ILE A 166 -8.82 12.04 -14.36
C ILE A 166 -9.83 13.02 -13.76
N SER A 167 -10.83 13.46 -14.53
CA SER A 167 -11.82 14.43 -14.04
C SER A 167 -12.83 13.81 -13.06
N PHE A 168 -13.18 12.54 -13.22
CA PHE A 168 -14.04 11.83 -12.28
C PHE A 168 -13.34 11.63 -10.93
N TYR A 169 -12.08 11.23 -10.95
CA TYR A 169 -11.26 11.08 -9.75
C TYR A 169 -11.01 12.43 -9.06
N GLU A 170 -10.73 13.49 -9.83
CA GLU A 170 -10.55 14.85 -9.29
C GLU A 170 -11.82 15.33 -8.56
N ARG A 171 -13.01 15.06 -9.12
CA ARG A 171 -14.30 15.36 -8.46
C ARG A 171 -14.47 14.57 -7.17
N TYR A 172 -14.16 13.28 -7.20
CA TYR A 172 -14.18 12.43 -6.02
C TYR A 172 -13.25 12.95 -4.91
N CYS A 173 -12.00 13.27 -5.26
CA CYS A 173 -11.04 13.85 -4.32
C CYS A 173 -11.51 15.18 -3.75
N ARG A 174 -12.12 16.05 -4.57
CA ARG A 174 -12.67 17.34 -4.12
C ARG A 174 -13.70 17.14 -3.01
N VAL A 175 -14.66 16.26 -3.22
CA VAL A 175 -15.68 15.94 -2.21
C VAL A 175 -15.05 15.45 -0.91
N LEU A 176 -14.06 14.55 -1.00
CA LEU A 176 -13.37 14.04 0.19
C LEU A 176 -12.60 15.13 0.95
N PHE A 177 -11.86 15.99 0.26
CA PHE A 177 -11.10 17.05 0.91
C PHE A 177 -12.01 18.15 1.48
N GLU A 178 -13.12 18.50 0.81
CA GLU A 178 -14.10 19.44 1.33
C GLU A 178 -14.79 18.88 2.59
N ARG A 179 -15.14 17.57 2.62
CA ARG A 179 -15.82 16.94 3.74
C ARG A 179 -14.90 16.61 4.90
N TYR A 180 -13.74 16.00 4.63
CA TYR A 180 -12.88 15.39 5.65
C TYR A 180 -11.51 16.05 5.81
N GLY A 181 -11.13 16.97 4.93
CA GLY A 181 -9.78 17.52 4.90
C GLY A 181 -9.33 18.21 6.19
N HIS A 182 -10.28 18.73 6.98
CA HIS A 182 -10.01 19.31 8.30
C HIS A 182 -9.86 18.27 9.43
N ARG A 183 -10.21 17.01 9.17
CA ARG A 183 -10.18 15.89 10.14
C ARG A 183 -9.07 14.89 9.85
N VAL A 184 -8.61 14.79 8.62
CA VAL A 184 -7.67 13.79 8.14
C VAL A 184 -6.38 14.48 7.71
N LYS A 185 -5.29 14.17 8.41
CA LYS A 185 -3.98 14.76 8.12
C LYS A 185 -3.22 14.00 7.02
N TYR A 186 -3.32 12.68 6.98
CA TYR A 186 -2.53 11.85 6.06
C TYR A 186 -3.40 11.17 5.02
N TRP A 187 -3.05 11.37 3.73
CA TRP A 187 -3.76 10.85 2.59
C TRP A 187 -2.83 10.14 1.61
N LEU A 188 -3.29 9.02 1.07
CA LEU A 188 -2.65 8.31 -0.03
C LEU A 188 -3.58 8.35 -1.24
N THR A 189 -3.06 8.73 -2.41
CA THR A 189 -3.90 8.89 -3.61
C THR A 189 -4.36 7.55 -4.18
N PHE A 190 -3.43 6.64 -4.42
CA PHE A 190 -3.70 5.29 -4.90
C PHE A 190 -2.93 4.27 -4.08
N ASN A 191 -3.56 3.13 -3.80
CA ASN A 191 -2.86 1.97 -3.24
C ASN A 191 -1.99 1.32 -4.32
N GLU A 192 -0.73 1.05 -4.01
CA GLU A 192 0.20 0.30 -4.88
C GLU A 192 0.03 0.64 -6.36
N ILE A 193 0.16 1.93 -6.70
CA ILE A 193 -0.11 2.46 -8.06
C ILE A 193 0.64 1.69 -9.16
N ASN A 194 1.81 1.12 -8.83
CA ASN A 194 2.61 0.32 -9.74
C ASN A 194 2.05 -1.09 -10.00
N SER A 195 1.10 -1.57 -9.20
CA SER A 195 0.48 -2.88 -9.40
C SER A 195 -0.34 -2.98 -10.70
N VAL A 196 -0.71 -1.86 -11.31
CA VAL A 196 -1.38 -1.82 -12.61
C VAL A 196 -0.56 -2.51 -13.71
N LEU A 197 0.76 -2.54 -13.58
CA LEU A 197 1.66 -3.30 -14.47
C LEU A 197 1.39 -4.81 -14.45
N HIS A 198 0.87 -5.33 -13.36
CA HIS A 198 0.72 -6.77 -13.10
C HIS A 198 -0.75 -7.23 -13.17
N VAL A 199 -1.66 -6.44 -12.60
CA VAL A 199 -3.08 -6.75 -12.44
C VAL A 199 -3.96 -5.58 -12.92
N PRO A 200 -3.94 -5.27 -14.22
CA PRO A 200 -4.52 -4.02 -14.77
C PRO A 200 -6.03 -3.87 -14.51
N PHE A 201 -6.79 -4.96 -14.45
CA PHE A 201 -8.22 -4.87 -14.09
C PHE A 201 -8.38 -4.54 -12.58
N MET A 202 -7.74 -5.29 -11.70
CA MET A 202 -7.88 -5.11 -10.25
C MET A 202 -7.35 -3.75 -9.79
N SER A 203 -6.24 -3.27 -10.37
CA SER A 203 -5.61 -2.00 -9.97
C SER A 203 -6.19 -0.80 -10.71
N GLY A 204 -6.33 -0.87 -12.03
CA GLY A 204 -6.71 0.26 -12.88
C GLY A 204 -8.12 0.18 -13.48
N GLY A 205 -8.94 -0.83 -13.12
CA GLY A 205 -10.26 -1.02 -13.73
C GLY A 205 -10.20 -1.21 -15.25
N ILE A 206 -9.05 -1.63 -15.79
CA ILE A 206 -8.85 -1.79 -17.23
C ILE A 206 -9.59 -3.05 -17.70
N ASN A 207 -10.70 -2.86 -18.37
CA ASN A 207 -11.62 -3.92 -18.75
C ASN A 207 -11.16 -4.74 -19.98
N THR A 208 -10.21 -4.21 -20.76
CA THR A 208 -9.58 -4.96 -21.84
C THR A 208 -8.89 -6.21 -21.27
N PRO A 209 -9.19 -7.42 -21.79
CA PRO A 209 -8.48 -8.62 -21.36
C PRO A 209 -6.96 -8.47 -21.50
N LYS A 210 -6.21 -9.02 -20.54
CA LYS A 210 -4.76 -8.83 -20.45
C LYS A 210 -4.02 -9.22 -21.73
N GLU A 211 -4.49 -10.25 -22.42
CA GLU A 211 -3.92 -10.77 -23.66
C GLU A 211 -4.16 -9.84 -24.88
N GLN A 212 -5.12 -8.92 -24.75
CA GLN A 212 -5.48 -7.93 -25.79
C GLN A 212 -5.01 -6.52 -25.43
N LEU A 213 -4.59 -6.31 -24.17
CA LEU A 213 -4.14 -5.01 -23.69
C LEU A 213 -2.76 -4.68 -24.30
N THR A 214 -2.72 -3.60 -25.07
CA THR A 214 -1.47 -3.15 -25.67
C THR A 214 -0.61 -2.39 -24.66
N GLU A 215 0.71 -2.42 -24.82
CA GLU A 215 1.66 -1.60 -24.04
C GLU A 215 1.29 -0.11 -24.10
N GLN A 216 0.86 0.39 -25.27
CA GLN A 216 0.39 1.76 -25.43
C GLN A 216 -0.78 2.09 -24.50
N GLN A 217 -1.78 1.24 -24.42
CA GLN A 217 -2.94 1.43 -23.55
C GLN A 217 -2.54 1.37 -22.07
N LEU A 218 -1.71 0.39 -21.71
CA LEU A 218 -1.27 0.21 -20.33
C LEU A 218 -0.47 1.42 -19.81
N TYR A 219 0.55 1.86 -20.55
CA TYR A 219 1.36 2.99 -20.13
C TYR A 219 0.62 4.34 -20.21
N GLN A 220 -0.34 4.47 -21.13
CA GLN A 220 -1.21 5.63 -21.15
C GLN A 220 -2.16 5.66 -19.94
N ALA A 221 -2.67 4.52 -19.49
CA ALA A 221 -3.46 4.42 -18.27
C ALA A 221 -2.63 4.82 -17.03
N ILE A 222 -1.39 4.35 -16.93
CA ILE A 222 -0.45 4.74 -15.88
C ILE A 222 -0.24 6.27 -15.88
N HIS A 223 -0.06 6.87 -17.07
CA HIS A 223 0.06 8.32 -17.17
C HIS A 223 -1.18 9.04 -16.62
N HIS A 224 -2.38 8.55 -16.93
CA HIS A 224 -3.62 9.15 -16.44
C HIS A 224 -3.74 9.04 -14.90
N GLU A 225 -3.36 7.91 -14.30
CA GLU A 225 -3.33 7.76 -12.83
C GLU A 225 -2.34 8.71 -12.18
N LEU A 226 -1.13 8.85 -12.74
CA LEU A 226 -0.10 9.78 -12.23
C LEU A 226 -0.56 11.24 -12.30
N VAL A 227 -1.21 11.65 -13.39
CA VAL A 227 -1.81 12.99 -13.53
C VAL A 227 -2.93 13.19 -12.52
N ALA A 228 -3.81 12.19 -12.35
CA ALA A 228 -4.89 12.23 -11.37
C ALA A 228 -4.36 12.37 -9.93
N SER A 229 -3.32 11.63 -9.58
CA SER A 229 -2.63 11.74 -8.29
C SER A 229 -2.05 13.13 -8.06
N ALA A 230 -1.43 13.71 -9.06
CA ALA A 230 -0.87 15.08 -8.98
C ALA A 230 -1.96 16.14 -8.83
N ARG A 231 -3.10 16.00 -9.54
CA ARG A 231 -4.26 16.89 -9.38
C ARG A 231 -4.89 16.76 -8.01
N ALA A 232 -5.02 15.55 -7.47
CA ALA A 232 -5.47 15.34 -6.09
C ALA A 232 -4.55 16.04 -5.10
N THR A 233 -3.23 15.96 -5.30
CA THR A 233 -2.25 16.65 -4.45
C THR A 233 -2.41 18.17 -4.50
N ARG A 234 -2.66 18.74 -5.69
CA ARG A 234 -2.99 20.18 -5.84
C ARG A 234 -4.26 20.54 -5.08
N LEU A 235 -5.35 19.79 -5.28
CA LEU A 235 -6.63 20.02 -4.61
C LEU A 235 -6.49 19.97 -3.09
N ALA A 236 -5.73 19.03 -2.55
CA ALA A 236 -5.50 18.96 -1.12
C ALA A 236 -4.85 20.24 -0.57
N ARG A 237 -3.89 20.82 -1.29
CA ARG A 237 -3.25 22.08 -0.89
C ARG A 237 -4.21 23.27 -0.92
N GLU A 238 -5.19 23.22 -1.81
CA GLU A 238 -6.22 24.28 -1.94
C GLU A 238 -7.32 24.15 -0.86
N LEU A 239 -7.78 22.92 -0.57
CA LEU A 239 -8.97 22.64 0.23
C LEU A 239 -8.67 22.14 1.65
N ALA A 240 -7.51 21.54 1.86
CA ALA A 240 -7.06 20.96 3.11
C ALA A 240 -5.57 21.25 3.34
N PRO A 241 -5.16 22.51 3.58
CA PRO A 241 -3.75 22.93 3.57
C PRO A 241 -2.89 22.27 4.63
N ASP A 242 -3.50 21.75 5.71
CA ASP A 242 -2.79 21.00 6.76
C ASP A 242 -2.59 19.52 6.42
N ALA A 243 -3.23 19.02 5.36
CA ALA A 243 -3.10 17.65 4.89
C ALA A 243 -1.70 17.37 4.33
N ARG A 244 -1.25 16.14 4.51
CA ARG A 244 -0.02 15.58 3.94
C ARG A 244 -0.39 14.49 2.95
N ILE A 245 0.07 14.65 1.72
CA ILE A 245 -0.25 13.74 0.62
C ILE A 245 0.96 12.86 0.34
N GLY A 246 0.74 11.54 0.36
CA GLY A 246 1.74 10.54 -0.01
C GLY A 246 1.34 9.79 -1.28
N CYS A 247 2.35 9.33 -2.02
CA CYS A 247 2.17 8.22 -2.97
C CYS A 247 2.34 6.89 -2.23
N MET A 248 1.80 5.82 -2.80
CA MET A 248 1.94 4.48 -2.24
C MET A 248 2.36 3.49 -3.31
N ILE A 249 3.46 2.79 -3.08
CA ILE A 249 4.15 1.92 -4.02
C ILE A 249 4.24 0.51 -3.42
N LEU A 250 3.99 -0.52 -4.22
CA LEU A 250 4.38 -1.89 -3.88
C LEU A 250 5.90 -1.99 -3.97
N ALA A 251 6.58 -2.11 -2.83
CA ALA A 251 8.02 -2.32 -2.78
C ALA A 251 8.34 -3.82 -2.79
N MET A 252 8.97 -4.26 -3.86
CA MET A 252 9.43 -5.63 -4.03
C MET A 252 10.88 -5.57 -4.55
N PRO A 253 11.87 -5.40 -3.64
CA PRO A 253 13.25 -5.26 -4.04
C PRO A 253 13.73 -6.48 -4.81
N THR A 254 14.46 -6.24 -5.87
CA THR A 254 14.94 -7.29 -6.78
C THR A 254 16.45 -7.38 -6.70
N TYR A 255 16.96 -8.51 -6.26
CA TYR A 255 18.39 -8.80 -6.22
C TYR A 255 18.90 -9.41 -7.54
N PRO A 256 20.17 -9.19 -7.91
CA PRO A 256 20.78 -10.00 -8.95
C PRO A 256 20.86 -11.46 -8.45
N LEU A 257 20.48 -12.42 -9.30
CA LEU A 257 20.55 -13.86 -8.94
C LEU A 257 22.00 -14.30 -8.68
N THR A 258 22.95 -13.71 -9.39
CA THR A 258 24.38 -13.94 -9.21
C THR A 258 25.15 -12.61 -9.32
N PRO A 259 26.45 -12.55 -8.94
CA PRO A 259 27.29 -11.38 -9.14
C PRO A 259 27.58 -11.04 -10.62
N SER A 260 27.01 -11.76 -11.59
CA SER A 260 27.16 -11.44 -13.01
C SER A 260 26.68 -10.01 -13.31
N PRO A 261 27.45 -9.22 -14.09
CA PRO A 261 26.98 -7.89 -14.53
C PRO A 261 25.63 -7.93 -15.25
N ASP A 262 25.33 -9.00 -16.00
CA ASP A 262 24.03 -9.14 -16.69
C ASP A 262 22.88 -9.36 -15.70
N ASP A 263 23.08 -10.12 -14.62
CA ASP A 263 22.09 -10.28 -13.57
C ASP A 263 21.91 -8.98 -12.77
N ALA A 264 23.02 -8.26 -12.51
CA ALA A 264 22.96 -6.95 -11.85
C ALA A 264 22.20 -5.90 -12.68
N LEU A 265 22.39 -5.89 -14.01
CA LEU A 265 21.65 -5.02 -14.91
C LEU A 265 20.17 -5.40 -14.99
N ALA A 266 19.84 -6.70 -15.01
CA ALA A 266 18.47 -7.18 -14.99
C ALA A 266 17.73 -6.76 -13.70
N ALA A 267 18.39 -6.87 -12.54
CA ALA A 267 17.86 -6.41 -11.27
C ALA A 267 17.63 -4.89 -11.26
N LEU A 268 18.58 -4.10 -11.77
CA LEU A 268 18.41 -2.64 -11.91
C LEU A 268 17.19 -2.29 -12.77
N HIS A 269 16.99 -2.95 -13.90
CA HIS A 269 15.85 -2.69 -14.78
C HIS A 269 14.53 -3.06 -14.11
N ALA A 270 14.48 -4.15 -13.32
CA ALA A 270 13.30 -4.52 -12.54
C ALA A 270 12.98 -3.46 -11.48
N GLU A 271 14.00 -2.96 -10.75
CA GLU A 271 13.83 -1.86 -9.79
C GLU A 271 13.36 -0.56 -10.46
N GLN A 272 13.88 -0.23 -11.64
CA GLN A 272 13.48 0.97 -12.37
C GLN A 272 12.01 0.97 -12.76
N ALA A 273 11.39 -0.20 -12.99
CA ALA A 273 9.96 -0.31 -13.24
C ALA A 273 9.13 0.22 -12.04
N ASN A 274 9.60 0.00 -10.81
CA ASN A 274 8.98 0.51 -9.59
C ASN A 274 9.39 1.95 -9.28
N TYR A 275 10.68 2.27 -9.41
CA TYR A 275 11.21 3.61 -9.14
C TYR A 275 10.55 4.70 -9.98
N MET A 276 10.15 4.41 -11.21
CA MET A 276 9.50 5.37 -12.10
C MET A 276 8.30 6.05 -11.42
N PHE A 277 7.47 5.29 -10.74
CA PHE A 277 6.30 5.83 -10.05
C PHE A 277 6.69 6.81 -8.95
N GLY A 278 7.63 6.44 -8.10
CA GLY A 278 8.16 7.35 -7.06
C GLY A 278 8.89 8.56 -7.65
N ASP A 279 9.67 8.37 -8.71
CA ASP A 279 10.37 9.47 -9.39
C ASP A 279 9.39 10.53 -9.89
N VAL A 280 8.28 10.11 -10.53
CA VAL A 280 7.26 11.05 -11.02
C VAL A 280 6.56 11.76 -9.86
N HIS A 281 6.17 11.04 -8.81
CA HIS A 281 5.50 11.64 -7.65
C HIS A 281 6.39 12.63 -6.88
N VAL A 282 7.71 12.39 -6.84
CA VAL A 282 8.65 13.21 -6.07
C VAL A 282 9.30 14.30 -6.90
N ARG A 283 9.57 14.06 -8.19
CA ARG A 283 10.29 14.98 -9.08
C ARG A 283 9.38 15.72 -10.06
N GLY A 284 8.15 15.26 -10.25
CA GLY A 284 7.17 15.88 -11.15
C GLY A 284 7.50 15.72 -12.63
N ALA A 285 8.32 14.73 -12.99
CA ALA A 285 8.72 14.47 -14.38
C ALA A 285 9.14 13.01 -14.58
N TYR A 286 8.97 12.51 -15.79
CA TYR A 286 9.41 11.16 -16.15
C TYR A 286 10.94 11.07 -16.21
N PRO A 287 11.55 10.02 -15.62
CA PRO A 287 12.99 9.81 -15.71
C PRO A 287 13.41 9.33 -17.10
N GLY A 288 14.65 9.67 -17.48
CA GLY A 288 15.21 9.35 -18.81
C GLY A 288 15.23 7.86 -19.13
N TYR A 289 15.52 7.00 -18.16
CA TYR A 289 15.49 5.54 -18.35
C TYR A 289 14.11 5.02 -18.73
N PHE A 290 13.04 5.60 -18.16
CA PHE A 290 11.66 5.22 -18.49
C PHE A 290 11.29 5.67 -19.91
N MET A 291 11.64 6.89 -20.30
CA MET A 291 11.40 7.37 -21.66
C MET A 291 12.14 6.51 -22.70
N ARG A 292 13.33 6.01 -22.36
CA ARG A 292 14.07 5.05 -23.20
C ARG A 292 13.33 3.71 -23.30
N GLN A 293 12.84 3.17 -22.17
CA GLN A 293 12.08 1.92 -22.17
C GLN A 293 10.79 2.02 -23.02
N LEU A 294 10.08 3.14 -22.94
CA LEU A 294 8.90 3.38 -23.78
C LEU A 294 9.28 3.43 -25.28
N ALA A 295 10.35 4.10 -25.62
CA ALA A 295 10.83 4.16 -27.02
C ALA A 295 11.21 2.78 -27.56
N ASP A 296 11.91 1.97 -26.76
CA ASP A 296 12.29 0.60 -27.11
C ASP A 296 11.05 -0.32 -27.31
N LYS A 297 9.94 -0.03 -26.63
CA LYS A 297 8.62 -0.71 -26.77
C LYS A 297 7.74 -0.12 -27.87
N GLY A 298 8.16 0.98 -28.51
CA GLY A 298 7.34 1.68 -29.51
C GLY A 298 6.14 2.43 -28.91
N VAL A 299 6.17 2.74 -27.61
CA VAL A 299 5.11 3.46 -26.90
C VAL A 299 5.33 4.96 -26.98
N GLN A 300 4.30 5.71 -27.33
CA GLN A 300 4.29 7.17 -27.37
C GLN A 300 3.16 7.67 -26.47
N LEU A 301 3.53 8.20 -25.30
CA LEU A 301 2.53 8.77 -24.37
C LEU A 301 1.97 10.10 -24.91
N GLU A 302 0.66 10.24 -24.87
CA GLU A 302 -0.01 11.52 -25.05
C GLU A 302 0.09 12.33 -23.75
N ILE A 303 1.07 13.23 -23.69
CA ILE A 303 1.32 14.10 -22.54
C ILE A 303 1.05 15.54 -22.96
N THR A 304 -0.02 16.13 -22.44
CA THR A 304 -0.33 17.54 -22.70
C THR A 304 0.58 18.48 -21.90
N GLU A 305 0.64 19.76 -22.32
CA GLU A 305 1.36 20.76 -21.51
C GLU A 305 0.73 20.92 -20.11
N GLN A 306 -0.59 20.80 -20.01
CA GLN A 306 -1.27 20.84 -18.71
C GLN A 306 -0.84 19.65 -17.83
N ASP A 307 -0.66 18.46 -18.38
CA ASP A 307 -0.17 17.30 -17.64
C ASP A 307 1.21 17.55 -17.05
N ARG A 308 2.10 18.18 -17.83
CA ARG A 308 3.45 18.56 -17.38
C ARG A 308 3.42 19.54 -16.22
N GLN A 309 2.46 20.47 -16.21
CA GLN A 309 2.25 21.40 -15.10
C GLN A 309 1.61 20.69 -13.90
N ASP A 310 0.61 19.85 -14.12
CA ASP A 310 -0.06 19.11 -13.05
C ASP A 310 0.91 18.19 -12.31
N LEU A 311 1.77 17.47 -13.02
CA LEU A 311 2.77 16.56 -12.42
C LEU A 311 3.75 17.26 -11.46
N LYS A 312 3.94 18.58 -11.57
CA LYS A 312 4.77 19.36 -10.63
C LYS A 312 4.18 19.46 -9.22
N ASN A 313 2.93 19.05 -9.02
CA ASN A 313 2.34 18.93 -7.69
C ASN A 313 2.81 17.64 -7.02
N THR A 314 4.02 17.67 -6.49
CA THR A 314 4.72 16.52 -5.91
C THR A 314 4.24 16.21 -4.49
N VAL A 315 4.44 14.97 -4.06
CA VAL A 315 3.97 14.46 -2.75
C VAL A 315 4.82 14.98 -1.57
N ASP A 316 4.25 14.94 -0.37
CA ASP A 316 4.91 15.35 0.88
C ASP A 316 5.75 14.21 1.47
N PHE A 317 5.35 12.96 1.28
CA PHE A 317 6.05 11.75 1.73
C PHE A 317 5.84 10.61 0.74
N VAL A 318 6.68 9.58 0.84
CA VAL A 318 6.56 8.34 0.07
C VAL A 318 6.16 7.22 1.01
N SER A 319 5.11 6.50 0.67
CA SER A 319 4.69 5.31 1.40
C SER A 319 4.77 4.07 0.52
N PHE A 320 4.85 2.92 1.18
CA PHE A 320 4.97 1.67 0.45
C PHE A 320 4.47 0.47 1.29
N SER A 321 4.09 -0.58 0.57
CA SER A 321 3.92 -1.94 1.11
C SER A 321 5.20 -2.73 0.94
N TYR A 322 5.49 -3.59 1.91
CA TYR A 322 6.61 -4.53 1.85
C TYR A 322 6.21 -5.90 2.38
N TYR A 323 6.36 -6.93 1.56
CA TYR A 323 6.04 -8.30 1.96
C TYR A 323 7.16 -9.27 1.67
N MET A 324 7.91 -9.04 0.59
CA MET A 324 8.89 -9.98 0.07
C MET A 324 9.91 -9.29 -0.83
N SER A 325 10.99 -9.99 -1.14
CA SER A 325 11.94 -9.67 -2.19
C SER A 325 11.96 -10.76 -3.26
N THR A 326 12.59 -10.49 -4.39
CA THR A 326 12.74 -11.43 -5.49
C THR A 326 14.16 -11.34 -6.08
N CYS A 327 14.49 -12.20 -7.06
CA CYS A 327 15.70 -12.08 -7.85
C CYS A 327 15.38 -11.87 -9.34
N ALA A 328 16.35 -11.30 -10.06
CA ALA A 328 16.35 -11.24 -11.52
C ALA A 328 17.63 -11.85 -12.09
N SER A 329 17.51 -12.44 -13.28
CA SER A 329 18.63 -12.97 -14.04
C SER A 329 18.65 -12.38 -15.45
N GLY A 330 19.82 -12.03 -15.94
CA GLY A 330 20.04 -11.66 -17.33
C GLY A 330 19.86 -12.81 -18.33
N SER A 331 19.75 -14.03 -17.83
CA SER A 331 19.44 -15.23 -18.62
C SER A 331 18.08 -15.80 -18.22
N PRO A 332 17.07 -15.79 -19.11
CA PRO A 332 15.72 -16.30 -18.81
C PRO A 332 15.66 -17.78 -18.42
N ALA A 333 16.72 -18.55 -18.68
CA ALA A 333 16.80 -19.97 -18.38
C ALA A 333 17.40 -20.31 -17.00
N ARG A 334 17.84 -19.29 -16.24
CA ARG A 334 18.46 -19.48 -14.93
C ARG A 334 17.48 -19.20 -13.79
N GLY A 335 17.54 -20.08 -12.79
CA GLY A 335 16.81 -19.96 -11.55
C GLY A 335 15.41 -20.56 -11.58
N GLU A 336 14.94 -20.97 -10.41
CA GLU A 336 13.56 -21.39 -10.21
C GLU A 336 12.66 -20.17 -10.18
N ARG A 337 11.58 -20.18 -10.95
CA ARG A 337 10.56 -19.13 -10.87
C ARG A 337 9.83 -19.25 -9.54
N GLU A 338 9.52 -18.11 -8.95
CA GLU A 338 8.71 -18.08 -7.76
C GLU A 338 7.37 -18.75 -8.00
N ALA A 339 6.97 -19.60 -7.06
CA ALA A 339 5.71 -20.32 -7.07
C ALA A 339 4.70 -19.65 -6.16
N GLY A 340 3.41 -19.87 -6.41
CA GLY A 340 2.33 -19.38 -5.57
C GLY A 340 1.76 -18.02 -6.02
N ASN A 341 1.35 -17.22 -5.06
CA ASN A 341 0.64 -15.96 -5.28
C ASN A 341 1.60 -14.76 -5.43
N VAL A 342 2.51 -14.85 -6.42
CA VAL A 342 3.60 -13.88 -6.61
C VAL A 342 3.48 -13.20 -7.96
N LEU A 343 3.90 -11.93 -8.04
CA LEU A 343 3.85 -11.11 -9.25
C LEU A 343 4.93 -11.45 -10.28
N GLY A 344 5.66 -12.52 -10.08
CA GLY A 344 6.75 -13.00 -10.92
C GLY A 344 8.11 -12.69 -10.32
N GLY A 345 9.15 -13.29 -10.90
CA GLY A 345 10.53 -13.18 -10.41
C GLY A 345 11.22 -14.54 -10.38
N VAL A 346 12.41 -14.55 -9.84
CA VAL A 346 13.21 -15.74 -9.59
C VAL A 346 13.41 -15.85 -8.08
N SER A 347 13.21 -17.06 -7.55
CA SER A 347 13.40 -17.31 -6.12
C SER A 347 14.83 -17.05 -5.68
N ASN A 348 14.98 -16.37 -4.55
CA ASN A 348 16.27 -16.23 -3.89
C ASN A 348 16.60 -17.53 -3.15
N PRO A 349 17.71 -18.24 -3.50
CA PRO A 349 18.04 -19.53 -2.91
C PRO A 349 18.42 -19.45 -1.42
N HIS A 350 18.56 -18.24 -0.87
CA HIS A 350 18.97 -18.01 0.52
C HIS A 350 17.79 -17.68 1.45
N LEU A 351 16.55 -17.60 0.93
CA LEU A 351 15.38 -17.21 1.70
C LEU A 351 14.37 -18.36 1.79
N SER A 352 13.70 -18.44 2.94
CA SER A 352 12.51 -19.26 3.11
C SER A 352 11.28 -18.52 2.60
N ALA A 353 10.18 -19.24 2.36
CA ALA A 353 8.92 -18.66 1.90
C ALA A 353 7.77 -19.05 2.85
N SER A 354 6.74 -18.21 2.87
CA SER A 354 5.46 -18.49 3.53
C SER A 354 4.68 -19.58 2.78
N GLU A 355 3.56 -20.02 3.34
CA GLU A 355 2.65 -21.00 2.71
C GLU A 355 2.12 -20.54 1.35
N TRP A 356 2.09 -19.25 1.08
CA TRP A 356 1.68 -18.65 -0.20
C TRP A 356 2.84 -18.35 -1.14
N GLY A 357 4.05 -18.83 -0.84
CA GLY A 357 5.23 -18.68 -1.69
C GLY A 357 5.97 -17.36 -1.56
N TRP A 358 5.56 -16.49 -0.63
CA TRP A 358 6.20 -15.19 -0.43
C TRP A 358 7.47 -15.34 0.40
N GLN A 359 8.60 -14.97 -0.18
CA GLN A 359 9.91 -15.11 0.48
C GLN A 359 10.04 -14.13 1.64
N ILE A 360 10.48 -14.62 2.79
CA ILE A 360 10.61 -13.86 4.04
C ILE A 360 11.98 -13.21 4.07
N ASP A 361 12.01 -11.88 3.94
CA ASP A 361 13.26 -11.10 3.87
C ASP A 361 13.20 -9.83 4.71
N PRO A 362 13.49 -9.91 6.00
CA PRO A 362 13.55 -8.72 6.86
C PRO A 362 14.64 -7.72 6.44
N VAL A 363 15.79 -8.20 5.96
CA VAL A 363 16.90 -7.33 5.52
C VAL A 363 16.53 -6.54 4.27
N GLY A 364 15.72 -7.13 3.38
CA GLY A 364 15.19 -6.45 2.21
C GLY A 364 14.38 -5.20 2.57
N LEU A 365 13.66 -5.20 3.68
CA LEU A 365 12.96 -4.00 4.16
C LEU A 365 13.93 -2.86 4.52
N ARG A 366 15.06 -3.16 5.19
CA ARG A 366 16.11 -2.16 5.46
C ARG A 366 16.73 -1.63 4.18
N ILE A 367 16.96 -2.51 3.21
CA ILE A 367 17.50 -2.14 1.89
C ILE A 367 16.55 -1.17 1.19
N VAL A 368 15.25 -1.49 1.11
CA VAL A 368 14.24 -0.60 0.51
C VAL A 368 14.20 0.75 1.20
N LEU A 369 14.17 0.78 2.52
CA LEU A 369 14.16 2.01 3.31
C LEU A 369 15.35 2.91 2.98
N ASN A 370 16.57 2.36 2.93
CA ASN A 370 17.76 3.11 2.55
C ASN A 370 17.71 3.57 1.10
N GLN A 371 17.35 2.69 0.16
CA GLN A 371 17.28 3.03 -1.27
C GLN A 371 16.24 4.13 -1.54
N TYR A 372 15.06 4.06 -0.94
CA TYR A 372 14.01 5.06 -1.13
C TYR A 372 14.39 6.39 -0.48
N TRP A 373 14.98 6.35 0.71
CA TRP A 373 15.48 7.55 1.37
C TRP A 373 16.59 8.23 0.55
N ASP A 374 17.60 7.49 0.13
CA ASP A 374 18.70 8.03 -0.67
C ASP A 374 18.23 8.59 -2.02
N ARG A 375 17.24 7.93 -2.64
CA ARG A 375 16.75 8.33 -3.96
C ARG A 375 15.85 9.56 -3.93
N TRP A 376 14.97 9.67 -2.94
CA TRP A 376 13.91 10.67 -2.95
C TRP A 376 14.03 11.73 -1.87
N GLN A 377 14.77 11.51 -0.79
CA GLN A 377 14.97 12.44 0.31
C GLN A 377 13.63 13.04 0.83
N LYS A 378 12.59 12.22 0.86
CA LYS A 378 11.27 12.51 1.42
C LYS A 378 11.04 11.60 2.62
N PRO A 379 10.34 12.05 3.67
CA PRO A 379 9.93 11.14 4.74
C PRO A 379 9.25 9.91 4.17
N LEU A 380 9.54 8.75 4.74
CA LEU A 380 8.95 7.47 4.33
C LEU A 380 7.88 7.02 5.32
N PHE A 381 6.96 6.18 4.87
CA PHE A 381 5.97 5.53 5.70
C PHE A 381 5.76 4.09 5.24
N ILE A 382 5.99 3.11 6.12
CA ILE A 382 5.63 1.71 5.85
C ILE A 382 4.15 1.58 6.16
N VAL A 383 3.32 1.48 5.12
CA VAL A 383 1.85 1.46 5.29
C VAL A 383 1.24 0.07 5.15
N GLU A 384 2.05 -0.92 4.77
CA GLU A 384 1.69 -2.33 4.80
C GLU A 384 2.95 -3.19 5.01
N ASN A 385 2.87 -4.11 5.96
CA ASN A 385 3.79 -5.23 6.14
C ASN A 385 3.08 -6.32 6.96
N GLY A 386 3.29 -7.58 6.68
CA GLY A 386 2.66 -8.67 7.43
C GLY A 386 2.87 -10.03 6.82
N LEU A 387 2.53 -11.04 7.58
CA LEU A 387 2.59 -12.45 7.20
C LEU A 387 1.18 -13.02 7.05
N GLY A 388 0.83 -13.46 5.84
CA GLY A 388 -0.35 -14.28 5.62
C GLY A 388 -0.08 -15.71 6.10
N ALA A 389 -0.91 -16.21 7.00
CA ALA A 389 -0.78 -17.55 7.57
C ALA A 389 -2.15 -18.18 7.82
N ARG A 390 -2.20 -19.51 7.89
CA ARG A 390 -3.37 -20.26 8.35
C ARG A 390 -3.35 -20.28 9.87
N ASP A 391 -4.28 -19.56 10.45
CA ASP A 391 -4.43 -19.49 11.91
C ASP A 391 -5.48 -20.49 12.36
N GLU A 392 -5.22 -21.19 13.46
CA GLU A 392 -6.11 -22.11 14.10
C GLU A 392 -6.58 -21.52 15.44
N LEU A 393 -7.91 -21.43 15.62
CA LEU A 393 -8.52 -20.97 16.87
C LEU A 393 -8.49 -22.12 17.88
N VAL A 394 -7.85 -21.88 19.03
CA VAL A 394 -7.68 -22.87 20.09
C VAL A 394 -8.13 -22.29 21.43
N GLU A 395 -8.46 -23.15 22.40
CA GLU A 395 -8.67 -22.75 23.77
C GLU A 395 -7.33 -22.77 24.54
N ALA A 396 -6.94 -21.63 25.08
CA ALA A 396 -5.77 -21.49 25.93
C ALA A 396 -6.11 -20.65 27.16
N ASN A 397 -5.78 -21.15 28.34
CA ASN A 397 -6.07 -20.47 29.64
C ASN A 397 -7.56 -20.12 29.84
N GLY A 398 -8.48 -20.89 29.25
CA GLY A 398 -9.92 -20.67 29.35
C GLY A 398 -10.50 -19.63 28.40
N GLU A 399 -9.70 -19.14 27.44
CA GLU A 399 -10.12 -18.20 26.38
C GLU A 399 -9.81 -18.77 25.00
N LEU A 400 -10.64 -18.40 24.02
CA LEU A 400 -10.36 -18.72 22.60
C LEU A 400 -9.35 -17.71 22.04
N THR A 401 -8.28 -18.23 21.46
CA THR A 401 -7.18 -17.44 20.91
C THR A 401 -6.49 -18.18 19.74
N VAL A 402 -5.53 -17.52 19.09
CA VAL A 402 -4.58 -18.13 18.17
C VAL A 402 -3.18 -17.99 18.74
N LEU A 403 -2.44 -19.09 18.78
CA LEU A 403 -1.02 -19.11 19.19
C LEU A 403 -0.14 -18.83 17.98
N ASP A 404 -0.01 -17.55 17.63
CA ASP A 404 0.65 -17.08 16.40
C ASP A 404 2.05 -16.50 16.65
N ASP A 405 2.89 -17.22 17.36
CA ASP A 405 4.31 -16.90 17.60
C ASP A 405 5.11 -16.72 16.31
N TYR A 406 4.78 -17.49 15.23
CA TYR A 406 5.34 -17.29 13.90
C TYR A 406 5.09 -15.88 13.32
N ARG A 407 3.95 -15.27 13.61
CA ARG A 407 3.63 -13.89 13.22
C ARG A 407 4.44 -12.90 14.02
N ILE A 408 4.58 -13.14 15.32
CA ILE A 408 5.42 -12.32 16.21
C ILE A 408 6.87 -12.35 15.75
N GLU A 409 7.40 -13.52 15.43
CA GLU A 409 8.78 -13.67 14.92
C GLU A 409 9.00 -12.93 13.60
N TYR A 410 8.05 -13.05 12.66
CA TYR A 410 8.11 -12.34 11.38
C TYR A 410 8.13 -10.82 11.59
N LEU A 411 7.17 -10.28 12.36
CA LEU A 411 7.06 -8.85 12.60
C LEU A 411 8.25 -8.31 13.39
N ARG A 412 8.71 -9.05 14.41
CA ARG A 412 9.91 -8.69 15.20
C ARG A 412 11.15 -8.58 14.31
N ALA A 413 11.37 -9.58 13.45
CA ALA A 413 12.53 -9.57 12.56
C ALA A 413 12.52 -8.37 11.62
N HIS A 414 11.34 -8.01 11.06
CA HIS A 414 11.20 -6.83 10.20
C HIS A 414 11.36 -5.52 10.98
N LEU A 415 10.76 -5.39 12.16
CA LEU A 415 10.86 -4.18 12.98
C LEU A 415 12.28 -3.92 13.50
N LEU A 416 13.07 -4.97 13.78
CA LEU A 416 14.50 -4.83 14.06
C LEU A 416 15.25 -4.19 12.88
N GLN A 417 14.93 -4.58 11.64
CA GLN A 417 15.53 -3.97 10.44
C GLN A 417 15.03 -2.54 10.19
N VAL A 418 13.78 -2.24 10.54
CA VAL A 418 13.25 -0.87 10.51
C VAL A 418 14.04 0.03 11.48
N ARG A 419 14.31 -0.46 12.70
CA ARG A 419 15.11 0.27 13.70
C ARG A 419 16.53 0.53 13.20
N GLU A 420 17.14 -0.45 12.56
CA GLU A 420 18.46 -0.29 11.95
C GLU A 420 18.44 0.73 10.79
N ALA A 421 17.41 0.76 9.96
CA ALA A 421 17.27 1.75 8.90
C ALA A 421 17.13 3.19 9.46
N ILE A 422 16.43 3.35 10.57
CA ILE A 422 16.36 4.64 11.28
C ILE A 422 17.75 5.04 11.78
N ALA A 423 18.55 4.07 12.29
CA ALA A 423 19.95 4.29 12.66
C ALA A 423 20.83 4.68 11.47
N ASP A 424 20.53 4.16 10.29
CA ASP A 424 21.20 4.53 9.02
C ASP A 424 20.87 5.98 8.60
N GLY A 425 19.89 6.65 9.22
CA GLY A 425 19.51 8.04 8.93
C GLY A 425 18.20 8.19 8.17
N VAL A 426 17.46 7.10 7.92
CA VAL A 426 16.16 7.15 7.26
C VAL A 426 15.14 7.90 8.11
N GLN A 427 14.44 8.87 7.53
CA GLN A 427 13.32 9.54 8.17
C GLN A 427 12.03 8.76 7.93
N LEU A 428 11.55 8.09 8.96
CA LEU A 428 10.37 7.25 8.91
C LEU A 428 9.25 7.81 9.81
N LEU A 429 8.07 8.02 9.25
CA LEU A 429 6.90 8.57 9.95
C LEU A 429 6.20 7.54 10.83
N GLY A 430 6.12 6.30 10.36
CA GLY A 430 5.37 5.26 11.06
C GLY A 430 5.42 3.91 10.36
N TYR A 431 4.70 2.97 10.97
CA TYR A 431 4.59 1.59 10.53
C TYR A 431 3.17 1.09 10.79
N THR A 432 2.49 0.64 9.75
CA THR A 432 1.19 -0.03 9.86
C THR A 432 1.30 -1.46 9.34
N THR A 433 0.83 -2.40 10.14
CA THR A 433 0.71 -3.79 9.71
C THR A 433 -0.45 -3.95 8.74
N TRP A 434 -0.30 -4.84 7.77
CA TRP A 434 -1.40 -5.16 6.88
C TRP A 434 -2.40 -6.09 7.56
N GLY A 435 -3.69 -5.76 7.36
CA GLY A 435 -4.78 -6.61 7.82
C GLY A 435 -4.82 -6.78 9.33
N CYS A 436 -4.66 -5.68 10.10
CA CYS A 436 -4.59 -5.71 11.56
C CYS A 436 -5.76 -6.45 12.24
N ILE A 437 -6.89 -6.57 11.58
CA ILE A 437 -7.99 -7.50 11.84
C ILE A 437 -8.07 -8.45 10.65
N ASP A 438 -8.30 -9.73 10.86
CA ASP A 438 -8.44 -10.69 9.77
C ASP A 438 -9.53 -10.23 8.79
N MET A 439 -9.21 -10.23 7.51
CA MET A 439 -10.12 -9.82 6.44
C MET A 439 -9.89 -10.65 5.19
N ILE A 440 -10.78 -10.49 4.20
CA ILE A 440 -10.71 -11.25 2.94
C ILE A 440 -9.44 -10.87 2.16
N SER A 441 -8.67 -11.85 1.72
CA SER A 441 -7.46 -11.62 0.91
C SER A 441 -7.78 -11.01 -0.45
N ALA A 442 -7.07 -9.94 -0.85
CA ALA A 442 -7.26 -9.29 -2.14
C ALA A 442 -6.93 -10.20 -3.32
N SER A 443 -5.84 -10.95 -3.20
CA SER A 443 -5.27 -11.76 -4.29
C SER A 443 -5.97 -13.08 -4.49
N THR A 444 -6.51 -13.70 -3.43
CA THR A 444 -7.12 -15.05 -3.46
C THR A 444 -8.59 -15.07 -3.08
N ALA A 445 -9.13 -13.97 -2.54
CA ALA A 445 -10.48 -13.86 -1.96
C ALA A 445 -10.76 -14.88 -0.86
N GLN A 446 -9.72 -15.37 -0.18
CA GLN A 446 -9.81 -16.33 0.93
C GLN A 446 -9.81 -15.60 2.27
N MET A 447 -10.54 -16.16 3.24
CA MET A 447 -10.47 -15.75 4.64
C MET A 447 -9.34 -16.46 5.37
N SER A 448 -8.98 -17.66 4.95
CA SER A 448 -7.93 -18.49 5.57
C SER A 448 -6.52 -17.92 5.45
N LYS A 449 -6.27 -16.97 4.54
CA LYS A 449 -5.02 -16.22 4.45
C LYS A 449 -5.05 -15.03 5.42
N ARG A 450 -4.72 -15.30 6.68
CA ARG A 450 -4.91 -14.36 7.80
C ARG A 450 -3.65 -13.58 8.12
N TYR A 451 -3.82 -12.29 8.39
CA TYR A 451 -2.72 -11.36 8.71
C TYR A 451 -2.86 -10.71 10.09
N GLY A 452 -4.07 -10.73 10.65
CA GLY A 452 -4.47 -9.86 11.75
C GLY A 452 -3.92 -10.26 13.12
N PHE A 453 -4.01 -9.32 14.03
CA PHE A 453 -3.89 -9.51 15.48
C PHE A 453 -5.22 -9.97 16.12
N VAL A 454 -6.30 -9.77 15.39
CA VAL A 454 -7.65 -10.16 15.78
C VAL A 454 -8.15 -11.21 14.80
N TYR A 455 -8.44 -12.39 15.29
CA TYR A 455 -9.09 -13.45 14.52
C TYR A 455 -10.56 -13.11 14.33
N VAL A 456 -11.05 -13.28 13.11
CA VAL A 456 -12.46 -13.17 12.78
C VAL A 456 -12.99 -14.55 12.45
N ASP A 457 -14.02 -15.00 13.16
CA ASP A 457 -14.66 -16.30 12.95
C ASP A 457 -15.45 -16.32 11.65
N ARG A 458 -14.73 -16.55 10.56
CA ARG A 458 -15.25 -16.73 9.20
C ARG A 458 -14.36 -17.69 8.44
N SER A 459 -14.97 -18.57 7.66
CA SER A 459 -14.30 -19.56 6.81
C SER A 459 -14.38 -19.19 5.34
N ASP A 460 -13.61 -19.90 4.48
CA ASP A 460 -13.58 -19.66 3.03
C ASP A 460 -14.89 -19.99 2.31
N ASP A 461 -15.78 -20.75 2.94
CA ASP A 461 -17.14 -21.03 2.44
C ASP A 461 -18.18 -19.97 2.90
N GLY A 462 -17.73 -18.94 3.64
CA GLY A 462 -18.57 -17.89 4.17
C GLY A 462 -19.23 -18.20 5.51
N SER A 463 -19.07 -19.43 6.04
CA SER A 463 -19.60 -19.79 7.36
C SER A 463 -18.82 -19.13 8.51
N GLY A 464 -19.43 -19.04 9.68
CA GLY A 464 -18.86 -18.46 10.88
C GLY A 464 -19.79 -17.44 11.51
N THR A 465 -19.43 -16.97 12.71
CA THR A 465 -20.24 -16.04 13.53
C THR A 465 -19.82 -14.59 13.38
N LEU A 466 -18.70 -14.34 12.69
CA LEU A 466 -18.00 -13.05 12.64
C LEU A 466 -17.54 -12.54 14.02
N ALA A 467 -17.46 -13.40 15.02
CA ALA A 467 -16.92 -13.03 16.34
C ALA A 467 -15.42 -12.69 16.23
N ARG A 468 -14.97 -11.78 17.09
CA ARG A 468 -13.59 -11.31 17.16
C ARG A 468 -12.88 -11.94 18.36
N TYR A 469 -11.69 -12.51 18.11
CA TYR A 469 -10.86 -13.09 19.16
C TYR A 469 -9.44 -12.53 19.07
N ARG A 470 -8.89 -12.09 20.22
CA ARG A 470 -7.49 -11.61 20.27
C ARG A 470 -6.56 -12.79 20.04
N LYS A 471 -5.57 -12.62 19.19
CA LYS A 471 -4.47 -13.57 18.99
C LYS A 471 -3.34 -13.29 19.98
N MET A 472 -2.41 -14.20 20.14
CA MET A 472 -1.23 -14.00 21.00
C MET A 472 -0.42 -12.76 20.55
N SER A 473 -0.34 -12.51 19.26
CA SER A 473 0.31 -11.35 18.67
C SER A 473 -0.35 -10.00 19.04
N PHE A 474 -1.63 -9.99 19.43
CA PHE A 474 -2.34 -8.79 19.90
C PHE A 474 -1.65 -8.18 21.11
N ASP A 475 -1.40 -8.98 22.15
CA ASP A 475 -0.76 -8.53 23.38
C ASP A 475 0.71 -8.19 23.17
N TRP A 476 1.39 -8.91 22.28
CA TRP A 476 2.76 -8.58 21.92
C TRP A 476 2.83 -7.21 21.24
N TYR A 477 2.01 -6.94 20.24
CA TYR A 477 2.04 -5.67 19.51
C TYR A 477 1.60 -4.49 20.39
N ARG A 478 0.66 -4.72 21.31
CA ARG A 478 0.29 -3.74 22.34
C ARG A 478 1.50 -3.31 23.19
N ARG A 479 2.36 -4.25 23.63
CA ARG A 479 3.60 -3.93 24.33
C ARG A 479 4.60 -3.20 23.46
N VAL A 480 4.75 -3.60 22.20
CA VAL A 480 5.60 -2.89 21.24
C VAL A 480 5.20 -1.42 21.12
N ILE A 481 3.91 -1.15 20.94
CA ILE A 481 3.38 0.22 20.84
C ILE A 481 3.60 1.00 22.15
N ALA A 482 3.25 0.39 23.29
CA ALA A 482 3.37 1.04 24.60
C ALA A 482 4.81 1.41 24.94
N SER A 483 5.77 0.58 24.54
CA SER A 483 7.21 0.80 24.75
C SER A 483 7.90 1.60 23.64
N ASN A 484 7.14 2.09 22.64
CA ASN A 484 7.67 2.71 21.43
C ASN A 484 8.78 1.85 20.78
N GLY A 485 8.53 0.54 20.67
CA GLY A 485 9.43 -0.41 20.03
C GLY A 485 10.66 -0.85 20.87
N ALA A 486 10.70 -0.54 22.15
CA ALA A 486 11.76 -1.03 23.04
C ALA A 486 11.60 -2.52 23.37
N GLU A 487 10.37 -3.02 23.41
CA GLU A 487 10.00 -4.42 23.69
C GLU A 487 9.62 -5.18 22.40
N LEU A 488 10.57 -5.28 21.47
CA LEU A 488 10.40 -6.07 20.24
C LEU A 488 10.57 -7.56 20.48
#